data_be761511b00ae1c7f2df94542052557f
#
_entry.id   be761511b00ae1c7f2df94542052557f
#
_cell.length_a   1.000
_cell.length_b   1.000
_cell.length_c   1.000
_cell.angle_alpha   90.00
_cell.angle_beta   90.00
_cell.angle_gamma   90.00
#
_symmetry.space_group_name_H-M   'P 1'
#
loop_
_entity.id
_entity.type
_entity.pdbx_description
1 polymer ?
#
loop_
_entity_poly.entity_id
_entity_poly.type
_entity_poly.pdbx_seq_one_letter_code
_entity_poly.pdbx_strand_id
1 'polypeptide(L)'
;MATGVVALTGVVAMLGLKVIETPPAETSTSVFASIREGLRFVSSTQVMLAAMALDMFAVLFGGAVGVLPAFIHQVLNGSPENLGLLRAMPAAGSVIVGLWLTRRSIDRHAGKWLMLSVAGFGVSIIGFGLSSSLTMAAIFLFLSGLFDGVSVVLRQTILQLVTPQHMQGRVTAINGLFIGSSNEIGALESGIAANLLGLVPSILFGGSMTLLVVGFAWLLAPQLRVLHMRDLHRAIS
;
A
#
# COMPACT_ATOMS: atom_id res chain seq x y z
N MET A 1 -21.14 14.32 -13.13
CA MET A 1 -20.95 15.76 -12.84
C MET A 1 -19.99 16.02 -11.69
N ALA A 2 -20.05 15.31 -10.54
CA ALA A 2 -19.14 15.51 -9.41
C ALA A 2 -17.64 15.29 -9.76
N THR A 3 -17.32 14.30 -10.57
CA THR A 3 -15.93 14.01 -11.01
C THR A 3 -15.32 15.13 -11.86
N GLY A 4 -16.13 15.81 -12.68
CA GLY A 4 -15.66 16.95 -13.47
C GLY A 4 -15.30 18.18 -12.62
N VAL A 5 -16.08 18.42 -11.57
CA VAL A 5 -15.85 19.53 -10.63
C VAL A 5 -14.56 19.31 -9.82
N VAL A 6 -14.32 18.07 -9.35
CA VAL A 6 -13.09 17.72 -8.61
C VAL A 6 -11.85 17.82 -9.51
N ALA A 7 -11.96 17.36 -10.76
CA ALA A 7 -10.87 17.49 -11.73
C ALA A 7 -10.57 18.96 -12.06
N LEU A 8 -11.60 19.79 -12.23
CA LEU A 8 -11.44 21.22 -12.53
C LEU A 8 -10.81 21.98 -11.35
N THR A 9 -11.23 21.69 -10.11
CA THR A 9 -10.62 22.27 -8.92
C THR A 9 -9.14 21.86 -8.76
N GLY A 10 -8.80 20.61 -9.10
CA GLY A 10 -7.39 20.17 -9.11
C GLY A 10 -6.53 20.92 -10.13
N VAL A 11 -7.05 21.13 -11.35
CA VAL A 11 -6.36 21.88 -12.41
C VAL A 11 -6.21 23.36 -12.01
N VAL A 12 -7.24 23.99 -11.47
CA VAL A 12 -7.18 25.40 -11.01
C VAL A 12 -6.19 25.57 -9.85
N ALA A 13 -6.15 24.61 -8.91
CA ALA A 13 -5.16 24.62 -7.82
C ALA A 13 -3.72 24.48 -8.35
N MET A 14 -3.49 23.64 -9.38
CA MET A 14 -2.18 23.50 -10.02
C MET A 14 -1.71 24.75 -10.75
N LEU A 15 -2.61 25.49 -11.38
CA LEU A 15 -2.28 26.75 -12.08
C LEU A 15 -1.87 27.87 -11.12
N GLY A 16 -2.26 27.82 -9.85
CA GLY A 16 -1.87 28.76 -8.80
C GLY A 16 -0.51 28.46 -8.13
N LEU A 17 0.08 27.28 -8.37
CA LEU A 17 1.35 26.90 -7.79
C LEU A 17 2.52 27.51 -8.60
N LYS A 18 3.20 28.50 -8.03
CA LYS A 18 4.53 28.92 -8.53
C LYS A 18 5.52 27.80 -8.22
N VAL A 19 5.80 26.96 -9.21
CA VAL A 19 6.89 25.98 -9.12
C VAL A 19 8.19 26.77 -9.13
N ILE A 20 8.92 26.76 -8.02
CA ILE A 20 10.32 27.21 -7.99
C ILE A 20 11.10 26.07 -8.65
N GLU A 21 11.38 26.22 -9.94
CA GLU A 21 12.24 25.29 -10.67
C GLU A 21 13.64 25.38 -10.08
N THR A 22 14.01 24.42 -9.26
CA THR A 22 15.42 24.11 -9.03
C THR A 22 15.98 23.56 -10.34
N PRO A 23 17.05 24.17 -10.92
CA PRO A 23 17.63 23.67 -12.15
C PRO A 23 17.92 22.18 -12.03
N PRO A 24 17.58 21.35 -13.02
CA PRO A 24 17.93 19.94 -12.98
C PRO A 24 19.45 19.86 -12.85
N ALA A 25 19.94 19.14 -11.82
CA ALA A 25 21.36 18.82 -11.76
C ALA A 25 21.72 18.14 -13.09
N GLU A 26 22.63 18.74 -13.84
CA GLU A 26 23.15 18.18 -15.10
C GLU A 26 23.85 16.85 -14.81
N THR A 27 23.09 15.79 -14.75
CA THR A 27 23.62 14.43 -14.75
C THR A 27 23.19 13.78 -16.05
N SER A 28 24.10 13.77 -17.01
CA SER A 28 24.03 12.98 -18.24
C SER A 28 24.08 11.47 -17.99
N THR A 29 23.55 11.02 -16.86
CA THR A 29 23.46 9.59 -16.54
C THR A 29 22.28 9.00 -17.31
N SER A 30 22.56 7.95 -18.08
CA SER A 30 21.55 7.18 -18.79
C SER A 30 20.43 6.78 -17.83
N VAL A 31 19.16 6.79 -18.29
CA VAL A 31 17.98 6.38 -17.50
C VAL A 31 18.22 5.01 -16.85
N PHE A 32 18.84 4.07 -17.56
CA PHE A 32 19.20 2.76 -17.04
C PHE A 32 20.21 2.81 -15.89
N ALA A 33 21.20 3.69 -15.96
CA ALA A 33 22.16 3.87 -14.88
C ALA A 33 21.48 4.42 -13.62
N SER A 34 20.55 5.36 -13.78
CA SER A 34 19.78 5.93 -12.70
C SER A 34 18.86 4.89 -12.01
N ILE A 35 18.20 4.04 -12.80
CA ILE A 35 17.37 2.93 -12.27
C ILE A 35 18.25 1.93 -11.50
N ARG A 36 19.38 1.54 -12.09
CA ARG A 36 20.31 0.59 -11.47
C ARG A 36 20.87 1.11 -10.14
N GLU A 37 21.20 2.40 -10.09
CA GLU A 37 21.70 3.04 -8.86
C GLU A 37 20.61 3.05 -7.77
N GLY A 38 19.37 3.42 -8.11
CA GLY A 38 18.25 3.37 -7.19
C GLY A 38 17.95 1.96 -6.69
N LEU A 39 17.94 0.94 -7.57
CA LEU A 39 17.76 -0.46 -7.18
C LEU A 39 18.88 -0.94 -6.26
N ARG A 40 20.13 -0.57 -6.54
CA ARG A 40 21.27 -0.90 -5.68
C ARG A 40 21.12 -0.26 -4.30
N PHE A 41 20.68 0.99 -4.25
CA PHE A 41 20.43 1.69 -2.98
C PHE A 41 19.33 1.00 -2.16
N VAL A 42 18.19 0.70 -2.78
CA VAL A 42 17.07 -0.01 -2.13
C VAL A 42 17.52 -1.38 -1.62
N SER A 43 18.25 -2.16 -2.43
CA SER A 43 18.72 -3.50 -2.05
C SER A 43 19.81 -3.48 -0.96
N SER A 44 20.60 -2.41 -0.86
CA SER A 44 21.62 -2.26 0.17
C SER A 44 21.06 -1.80 1.52
N THR A 45 19.85 -1.23 1.52
CA THR A 45 19.21 -0.68 2.72
C THR A 45 18.16 -1.66 3.25
N GLN A 46 18.56 -2.53 4.20
CA GLN A 46 17.72 -3.63 4.70
C GLN A 46 16.33 -3.19 5.20
N VAL A 47 16.26 -2.05 5.91
CA VAL A 47 14.99 -1.53 6.43
C VAL A 47 14.04 -1.15 5.29
N MET A 48 14.57 -0.48 4.26
CA MET A 48 13.80 -0.06 3.09
C MET A 48 13.34 -1.28 2.28
N LEU A 49 14.26 -2.20 2.00
CA LEU A 49 13.96 -3.43 1.29
C LEU A 49 12.88 -4.23 2.00
N ALA A 50 13.00 -4.40 3.33
CA ALA A 50 12.03 -5.14 4.12
C ALA A 50 10.64 -4.46 4.14
N ALA A 51 10.60 -3.12 4.25
CA ALA A 51 9.34 -2.38 4.23
C ALA A 51 8.66 -2.45 2.85
N MET A 52 9.41 -2.32 1.76
CA MET A 52 8.90 -2.43 0.39
C MET A 52 8.46 -3.86 0.06
N ALA A 53 9.26 -4.87 0.43
CA ALA A 53 8.93 -6.28 0.20
C ALA A 53 7.69 -6.71 0.98
N LEU A 54 7.57 -6.28 2.24
CA LEU A 54 6.40 -6.57 3.07
C LEU A 54 5.11 -6.09 2.40
N ASP A 55 5.11 -4.86 1.89
CA ASP A 55 3.97 -4.27 1.20
C ASP A 55 3.71 -4.94 -0.16
N MET A 56 4.77 -5.13 -0.95
CA MET A 56 4.68 -5.78 -2.24
C MET A 56 3.99 -7.15 -2.15
N PHE A 57 4.43 -7.99 -1.23
CA PHE A 57 3.84 -9.31 -1.04
C PHE A 57 2.45 -9.26 -0.40
N ALA A 58 2.20 -8.29 0.52
CA ALA A 58 0.88 -8.11 1.10
C ALA A 58 -0.15 -7.73 0.04
N VAL A 59 0.19 -6.81 -0.87
CA VAL A 59 -0.68 -6.38 -1.97
C VAL A 59 -0.82 -7.48 -3.02
N LEU A 60 0.28 -8.19 -3.33
CA LEU A 60 0.28 -9.31 -4.28
C LEU A 60 -0.74 -10.37 -3.90
N PHE A 61 -0.75 -10.80 -2.65
CA PHE A 61 -1.66 -11.84 -2.17
C PHE A 61 -2.99 -11.29 -1.64
N GLY A 62 -3.02 -10.08 -1.10
CA GLY A 62 -4.20 -9.45 -0.51
C GLY A 62 -5.16 -8.77 -1.51
N GLY A 63 -4.93 -8.91 -2.82
CA GLY A 63 -5.61 -8.20 -3.89
C GLY A 63 -7.08 -8.56 -4.12
N ALA A 64 -7.90 -8.65 -3.05
CA ALA A 64 -9.32 -9.00 -3.12
C ALA A 64 -10.18 -8.05 -4.01
N VAL A 65 -9.66 -6.86 -4.33
CA VAL A 65 -10.37 -5.87 -5.16
C VAL A 65 -10.60 -6.39 -6.59
N GLY A 66 -9.69 -7.20 -7.12
CA GLY A 66 -9.81 -7.79 -8.46
C GLY A 66 -11.00 -8.75 -8.60
N VAL A 67 -11.33 -9.48 -7.54
CA VAL A 67 -12.43 -10.46 -7.52
C VAL A 67 -13.74 -9.91 -6.94
N LEU A 68 -13.76 -8.63 -6.53
CA LEU A 68 -14.91 -7.97 -5.92
C LEU A 68 -16.20 -8.05 -6.76
N PRO A 69 -16.18 -7.82 -8.10
CA PRO A 69 -17.39 -7.95 -8.91
C PRO A 69 -17.99 -9.35 -8.85
N ALA A 70 -17.16 -10.38 -8.92
CA ALA A 70 -17.58 -11.78 -8.83
C ALA A 70 -18.15 -12.10 -7.43
N PHE A 71 -17.52 -11.58 -6.38
CA PHE A 71 -17.95 -11.78 -4.99
C PHE A 71 -19.35 -11.18 -4.74
N ILE A 72 -19.61 -9.97 -5.23
CA ILE A 72 -20.92 -9.34 -5.10
C ILE A 72 -21.99 -10.17 -5.80
N HIS A 73 -21.71 -10.64 -7.02
CA HIS A 73 -22.70 -11.36 -7.81
C HIS A 73 -22.95 -12.78 -7.28
N GLN A 74 -21.88 -13.52 -6.92
CA GLN A 74 -21.97 -14.96 -6.59
C GLN A 74 -22.23 -15.21 -5.11
N VAL A 75 -21.73 -14.36 -4.21
CA VAL A 75 -21.80 -14.58 -2.75
C VAL A 75 -22.87 -13.69 -2.12
N LEU A 76 -22.88 -12.40 -2.48
CA LEU A 76 -23.79 -11.44 -1.85
C LEU A 76 -25.13 -11.32 -2.60
N ASN A 77 -25.27 -11.89 -3.80
CA ASN A 77 -26.43 -11.72 -4.69
C ASN A 77 -26.81 -10.24 -4.87
N GLY A 78 -25.77 -9.37 -4.90
CA GLY A 78 -25.93 -7.92 -4.90
C GLY A 78 -26.04 -7.32 -6.29
N SER A 79 -26.51 -6.06 -6.33
CA SER A 79 -26.62 -5.27 -7.57
C SER A 79 -25.27 -4.62 -7.94
N PRO A 80 -25.11 -4.18 -9.21
CA PRO A 80 -23.92 -3.41 -9.64
C PRO A 80 -23.65 -2.14 -8.82
N GLU A 81 -24.70 -1.54 -8.22
CA GLU A 81 -24.58 -0.37 -7.35
C GLU A 81 -23.75 -0.66 -6.10
N ASN A 82 -23.87 -1.87 -5.56
CA ASN A 82 -23.10 -2.35 -4.41
C ASN A 82 -21.59 -2.38 -4.69
N LEU A 83 -21.19 -2.54 -5.97
CA LEU A 83 -19.79 -2.52 -6.37
C LEU A 83 -19.15 -1.14 -6.11
N GLY A 84 -19.85 -0.07 -6.44
CA GLY A 84 -19.38 1.29 -6.18
C GLY A 84 -19.18 1.55 -4.69
N LEU A 85 -20.17 1.14 -3.88
CA LEU A 85 -20.10 1.26 -2.43
C LEU A 85 -18.92 0.48 -1.87
N LEU A 86 -18.79 -0.82 -2.17
CA LEU A 86 -17.73 -1.66 -1.62
C LEU A 86 -16.34 -1.22 -2.10
N ARG A 87 -16.19 -0.74 -3.33
CA ARG A 87 -14.92 -0.16 -3.82
C ARG A 87 -14.53 1.13 -3.10
N ALA A 88 -15.51 1.91 -2.64
CA ALA A 88 -15.25 3.14 -1.90
C ALA A 88 -14.80 2.90 -0.45
N MET A 89 -15.13 1.74 0.14
CA MET A 89 -14.85 1.45 1.55
C MET A 89 -13.36 1.47 1.91
N PRO A 90 -12.44 0.82 1.16
CA PRO A 90 -11.02 0.92 1.45
C PRO A 90 -10.49 2.35 1.37
N ALA A 91 -10.92 3.11 0.35
CA ALA A 91 -10.54 4.51 0.20
C ALA A 91 -11.01 5.36 1.38
N ALA A 92 -12.26 5.15 1.85
CA ALA A 92 -12.78 5.84 3.03
C ALA A 92 -11.96 5.52 4.29
N GLY A 93 -11.59 4.25 4.50
CA GLY A 93 -10.71 3.84 5.59
C GLY A 93 -9.34 4.51 5.55
N SER A 94 -8.70 4.51 4.38
CA SER A 94 -7.40 5.16 4.17
C SER A 94 -7.43 6.66 4.39
N VAL A 95 -8.48 7.36 3.94
CA VAL A 95 -8.66 8.80 4.16
C VAL A 95 -8.80 9.11 5.65
N ILE A 96 -9.64 8.37 6.36
CA ILE A 96 -9.87 8.60 7.80
C ILE A 96 -8.59 8.42 8.59
N VAL A 97 -7.84 7.35 8.34
CA VAL A 97 -6.58 7.13 9.05
C VAL A 97 -5.51 8.12 8.63
N GLY A 98 -5.45 8.52 7.36
CA GLY A 98 -4.57 9.57 6.89
C GLY A 98 -4.79 10.89 7.66
N LEU A 99 -6.05 11.33 7.78
CA LEU A 99 -6.42 12.52 8.56
C LEU A 99 -6.10 12.36 10.05
N TRP A 100 -6.25 11.17 10.62
CA TRP A 100 -5.88 10.92 12.02
C TRP A 100 -4.36 10.99 12.22
N LEU A 101 -3.58 10.43 11.31
CA LEU A 101 -2.11 10.45 11.37
C LEU A 101 -1.51 11.84 11.17
N THR A 102 -2.19 12.78 10.49
CA THR A 102 -1.73 14.19 10.43
C THR A 102 -1.74 14.86 11.81
N ARG A 103 -2.56 14.38 12.74
CA ARG A 103 -2.66 14.91 14.11
C ARG A 103 -1.84 14.12 15.12
N ARG A 104 -1.49 12.88 14.81
CA ARG A 104 -0.74 11.97 15.70
C ARG A 104 0.31 11.22 14.92
N SER A 105 1.56 11.66 15.01
CA SER A 105 2.70 10.95 14.41
C SER A 105 3.02 9.66 15.19
N ILE A 106 3.35 8.61 14.47
CA ILE A 106 3.81 7.34 15.04
C ILE A 106 5.34 7.35 15.06
N ASP A 107 5.94 8.01 16.05
CA ASP A 107 7.40 8.16 16.15
C ASP A 107 8.09 6.93 16.77
N ARG A 108 7.38 6.22 17.63
CA ARG A 108 7.91 5.07 18.36
C ARG A 108 7.42 3.75 17.75
N HIS A 109 8.33 2.79 17.61
CA HIS A 109 8.02 1.43 17.15
C HIS A 109 7.37 1.39 15.75
N ALA A 110 7.77 2.28 14.85
CA ALA A 110 7.18 2.41 13.52
C ALA A 110 7.16 1.08 12.74
N GLY A 111 8.23 0.29 12.86
CA GLY A 111 8.27 -1.02 12.20
C GLY A 111 7.27 -2.03 12.78
N LYS A 112 7.01 -2.02 14.09
CA LYS A 112 5.96 -2.87 14.69
C LYS A 112 4.58 -2.44 14.21
N TRP A 113 4.32 -1.14 14.16
CA TRP A 113 3.05 -0.61 13.64
C TRP A 113 2.85 -0.95 12.16
N LEU A 114 3.93 -0.89 11.37
CA LEU A 114 3.88 -1.31 9.97
C LEU A 114 3.49 -2.79 9.85
N MET A 115 4.16 -3.68 10.58
CA MET A 115 3.85 -5.12 10.57
C MET A 115 2.43 -5.41 11.08
N LEU A 116 2.02 -4.74 12.16
CA LEU A 116 0.66 -4.90 12.72
C LEU A 116 -0.41 -4.42 11.74
N SER A 117 -0.14 -3.34 11.02
CA SER A 117 -1.06 -2.82 10.01
C SER A 117 -1.21 -3.81 8.85
N VAL A 118 -0.12 -4.38 8.35
CA VAL A 118 -0.19 -5.39 7.28
C VAL A 118 -0.89 -6.67 7.78
N ALA A 119 -0.67 -7.06 9.03
CA ALA A 119 -1.41 -8.17 9.63
C ALA A 119 -2.91 -7.86 9.75
N GLY A 120 -3.26 -6.66 10.21
CA GLY A 120 -4.66 -6.19 10.28
C GLY A 120 -5.33 -6.15 8.90
N PHE A 121 -4.59 -5.75 7.86
CA PHE A 121 -5.04 -5.83 6.48
C PHE A 121 -5.36 -7.29 6.09
N GLY A 122 -4.44 -8.24 6.30
CA GLY A 122 -4.65 -9.66 6.00
C GLY A 122 -5.86 -10.24 6.73
N VAL A 123 -6.04 -9.94 8.03
CA VAL A 123 -7.21 -10.35 8.81
C VAL A 123 -8.49 -9.76 8.22
N SER A 124 -8.46 -8.50 7.81
CA SER A 124 -9.61 -7.84 7.19
C SER A 124 -10.00 -8.48 5.86
N ILE A 125 -9.02 -8.89 5.04
CA ILE A 125 -9.27 -9.62 3.79
C ILE A 125 -9.91 -10.99 4.07
N ILE A 126 -9.43 -11.72 5.08
CA ILE A 126 -10.06 -12.98 5.51
C ILE A 126 -11.51 -12.74 5.97
N GLY A 127 -11.73 -11.72 6.80
CA GLY A 127 -13.06 -11.33 7.25
C GLY A 127 -14.00 -10.94 6.10
N PHE A 128 -13.46 -10.25 5.10
CA PHE A 128 -14.19 -9.95 3.85
C PHE A 128 -14.59 -11.24 3.12
N GLY A 129 -13.67 -12.18 2.93
CA GLY A 129 -13.95 -13.46 2.28
C GLY A 129 -15.01 -14.32 2.98
N LEU A 130 -15.13 -14.19 4.31
CA LEU A 130 -16.11 -14.89 5.13
C LEU A 130 -17.44 -14.12 5.27
N SER A 131 -17.54 -12.92 4.70
CA SER A 131 -18.74 -12.11 4.86
C SER A 131 -19.91 -12.67 4.05
N SER A 132 -21.07 -12.78 4.69
CA SER A 132 -22.34 -13.24 4.11
C SER A 132 -23.32 -12.09 3.86
N SER A 133 -22.99 -10.87 4.22
CA SER A 133 -23.83 -9.69 4.02
C SER A 133 -23.04 -8.50 3.48
N LEU A 134 -23.72 -7.61 2.76
CA LEU A 134 -23.15 -6.38 2.22
C LEU A 134 -22.51 -5.51 3.32
N THR A 135 -23.18 -5.38 4.45
CA THR A 135 -22.71 -4.58 5.58
C THR A 135 -21.42 -5.16 6.17
N MET A 136 -21.36 -6.47 6.35
CA MET A 136 -20.16 -7.14 6.87
C MET A 136 -18.99 -6.98 5.88
N ALA A 137 -19.23 -7.19 4.59
CA ALA A 137 -18.24 -6.96 3.54
C ALA A 137 -17.74 -5.51 3.53
N ALA A 138 -18.64 -4.53 3.64
CA ALA A 138 -18.29 -3.11 3.71
C ALA A 138 -17.40 -2.78 4.92
N ILE A 139 -17.73 -3.32 6.11
CA ILE A 139 -16.94 -3.12 7.33
C ILE A 139 -15.52 -3.67 7.16
N PHE A 140 -15.37 -4.90 6.68
CA PHE A 140 -14.05 -5.49 6.51
C PHE A 140 -13.22 -4.81 5.42
N LEU A 141 -13.83 -4.37 4.32
CA LEU A 141 -13.15 -3.58 3.31
C LEU A 141 -12.77 -2.19 3.83
N PHE A 142 -13.59 -1.55 4.65
CA PHE A 142 -13.23 -0.32 5.32
C PHE A 142 -12.03 -0.51 6.25
N LEU A 143 -12.04 -1.57 7.07
CA LEU A 143 -10.92 -1.91 7.95
C LEU A 143 -9.65 -2.24 7.17
N SER A 144 -9.77 -2.95 6.03
CA SER A 144 -8.61 -3.21 5.17
C SER A 144 -7.97 -1.92 4.69
N GLY A 145 -8.77 -0.95 4.24
CA GLY A 145 -8.27 0.36 3.84
C GLY A 145 -7.68 1.19 4.99
N LEU A 146 -8.25 1.07 6.20
CA LEU A 146 -7.70 1.73 7.38
C LEU A 146 -6.29 1.19 7.71
N PHE A 147 -6.12 -0.12 7.74
CA PHE A 147 -4.82 -0.74 8.01
C PHE A 147 -3.81 -0.50 6.88
N ASP A 148 -4.25 -0.59 5.62
CA ASP A 148 -3.42 -0.26 4.46
C ASP A 148 -2.95 1.21 4.52
N GLY A 149 -3.83 2.14 4.83
CA GLY A 149 -3.49 3.56 4.97
C GLY A 149 -2.41 3.81 6.03
N VAL A 150 -2.45 3.12 7.19
CA VAL A 150 -1.36 3.18 8.18
C VAL A 150 -0.05 2.66 7.58
N SER A 151 -0.11 1.50 6.90
CA SER A 151 1.06 0.88 6.27
C SER A 151 1.69 1.83 5.23
N VAL A 152 0.89 2.40 4.36
CA VAL A 152 1.32 3.34 3.30
C VAL A 152 2.02 4.56 3.92
N VAL A 153 1.41 5.22 4.92
CA VAL A 153 2.00 6.41 5.55
C VAL A 153 3.32 6.08 6.22
N LEU A 154 3.39 5.00 7.01
CA LEU A 154 4.62 4.60 7.70
C LEU A 154 5.73 4.26 6.71
N ARG A 155 5.42 3.48 5.68
CA ARG A 155 6.38 3.09 4.65
C ARG A 155 6.90 4.31 3.87
N GLN A 156 6.02 5.21 3.44
CA GLN A 156 6.42 6.42 2.73
C GLN A 156 7.31 7.31 3.61
N THR A 157 7.00 7.41 4.90
CA THR A 157 7.83 8.16 5.84
C THR A 157 9.21 7.51 6.01
N ILE A 158 9.28 6.18 6.14
CA ILE A 158 10.56 5.45 6.20
C ILE A 158 11.38 5.70 4.93
N LEU A 159 10.76 5.57 3.75
CA LEU A 159 11.44 5.80 2.48
C LEU A 159 12.01 7.22 2.39
N GLN A 160 11.22 8.23 2.76
CA GLN A 160 11.66 9.64 2.72
C GLN A 160 12.80 9.93 3.70
N LEU A 161 12.74 9.39 4.91
CA LEU A 161 13.77 9.59 5.92
C LEU A 161 15.08 8.87 5.62
N VAL A 162 15.03 7.70 5.01
CA VAL A 162 16.24 6.90 4.72
C VAL A 162 16.90 7.32 3.40
N THR A 163 16.16 7.97 2.51
CA THR A 163 16.65 8.30 1.17
C THR A 163 17.28 9.69 1.14
N PRO A 164 18.56 9.83 0.72
CA PRO A 164 19.18 11.13 0.48
C PRO A 164 18.40 11.95 -0.54
N GLN A 165 18.37 13.28 -0.39
CA GLN A 165 17.57 14.18 -1.23
C GLN A 165 17.82 14.00 -2.73
N HIS A 166 19.08 13.82 -3.16
CA HIS A 166 19.44 13.62 -4.57
C HIS A 166 18.97 12.28 -5.17
N MET A 167 18.52 11.33 -4.34
CA MET A 167 18.02 10.02 -4.76
C MET A 167 16.50 9.86 -4.59
N GLN A 168 15.82 10.80 -3.91
CA GLN A 168 14.39 10.67 -3.59
C GLN A 168 13.52 10.41 -4.82
N GLY A 169 13.75 11.13 -5.93
CA GLY A 169 12.98 10.92 -7.15
C GLY A 169 13.16 9.50 -7.74
N ARG A 170 14.40 8.98 -7.71
CA ARG A 170 14.72 7.62 -8.22
C ARG A 170 14.08 6.54 -7.35
N VAL A 171 14.22 6.66 -6.03
CA VAL A 171 13.63 5.70 -5.07
C VAL A 171 12.11 5.73 -5.12
N THR A 172 11.50 6.91 -5.23
CA THR A 172 10.04 7.05 -5.37
C THR A 172 9.54 6.41 -6.67
N ALA A 173 10.25 6.60 -7.79
CA ALA A 173 9.90 5.95 -9.06
C ALA A 173 9.97 4.42 -8.96
N ILE A 174 11.02 3.88 -8.33
CA ILE A 174 11.17 2.44 -8.10
C ILE A 174 10.05 1.93 -7.19
N ASN A 175 9.75 2.62 -6.10
CA ASN A 175 8.63 2.25 -5.22
C ASN A 175 7.30 2.24 -5.98
N GLY A 176 7.06 3.22 -6.84
CA GLY A 176 5.88 3.26 -7.71
C GLY A 176 5.79 2.08 -8.68
N LEU A 177 6.92 1.67 -9.27
CA LEU A 177 6.98 0.47 -10.12
C LEU A 177 6.68 -0.80 -9.32
N PHE A 178 7.23 -0.95 -8.11
CA PHE A 178 6.96 -2.11 -7.25
C PHE A 178 5.47 -2.18 -6.89
N ILE A 179 4.87 -1.07 -6.45
CA ILE A 179 3.44 -1.02 -6.10
C ILE A 179 2.57 -1.32 -7.33
N GLY A 180 2.83 -0.66 -8.45
CA GLY A 180 2.07 -0.85 -9.70
C GLY A 180 2.14 -2.30 -10.18
N SER A 181 3.35 -2.87 -10.27
CA SER A 181 3.54 -4.27 -10.67
C SER A 181 2.85 -5.25 -9.72
N SER A 182 2.92 -5.01 -8.40
CA SER A 182 2.29 -5.86 -7.41
C SER A 182 0.76 -5.85 -7.51
N ASN A 183 0.16 -4.69 -7.79
CA ASN A 183 -1.27 -4.58 -8.00
C ASN A 183 -1.72 -5.37 -9.24
N GLU A 184 -1.02 -5.23 -10.37
CA GLU A 184 -1.37 -5.91 -11.62
C GLU A 184 -1.16 -7.43 -11.51
N ILE A 185 -0.01 -7.85 -10.98
CA ILE A 185 0.29 -9.27 -10.78
C ILE A 185 -0.66 -9.88 -9.73
N GLY A 186 -0.97 -9.14 -8.66
CA GLY A 186 -1.91 -9.58 -7.63
C GLY A 186 -3.34 -9.72 -8.15
N ALA A 187 -3.78 -8.82 -9.04
CA ALA A 187 -5.08 -8.96 -9.70
C ALA A 187 -5.13 -10.21 -10.59
N LEU A 188 -4.06 -10.49 -11.34
CA LEU A 188 -3.93 -11.69 -12.15
C LEU A 188 -3.90 -12.96 -11.26
N GLU A 189 -3.08 -12.96 -10.22
CA GLU A 189 -2.99 -14.08 -9.25
C GLU A 189 -4.34 -14.37 -8.62
N SER A 190 -5.02 -13.34 -8.11
CA SER A 190 -6.35 -13.48 -7.50
C SER A 190 -7.38 -14.03 -8.48
N GLY A 191 -7.33 -13.62 -9.75
CA GLY A 191 -8.18 -14.16 -10.81
C GLY A 191 -7.92 -15.64 -11.11
N ILE A 192 -6.65 -16.05 -11.20
CA ILE A 192 -6.23 -17.44 -11.40
C ILE A 192 -6.63 -18.27 -10.17
N ALA A 193 -6.32 -17.80 -8.96
CA ALA A 193 -6.65 -18.49 -7.72
C ALA A 193 -8.18 -18.67 -7.57
N ALA A 194 -8.98 -17.65 -7.95
CA ALA A 194 -10.43 -17.75 -7.92
C ALA A 194 -10.97 -18.79 -8.91
N ASN A 195 -10.32 -18.96 -10.05
CA ASN A 195 -10.71 -19.98 -11.04
C ASN A 195 -10.35 -21.39 -10.57
N LEU A 196 -9.20 -21.57 -9.93
CA LEU A 196 -8.69 -22.90 -9.53
C LEU A 196 -9.26 -23.37 -8.19
N LEU A 197 -9.35 -22.50 -7.21
CA LEU A 197 -9.73 -22.81 -5.83
C LEU A 197 -11.20 -22.48 -5.53
N GLY A 198 -11.81 -21.67 -6.37
CA GLY A 198 -13.09 -21.00 -6.09
C GLY A 198 -12.90 -19.62 -5.44
N LEU A 199 -13.95 -18.80 -5.51
CA LEU A 199 -13.88 -17.38 -5.18
C LEU A 199 -13.57 -17.13 -3.69
N VAL A 200 -14.34 -17.72 -2.78
CA VAL A 200 -14.12 -17.53 -1.33
C VAL A 200 -12.79 -18.14 -0.88
N PRO A 201 -12.43 -19.37 -1.24
CA PRO A 201 -11.13 -19.93 -0.89
C PRO A 201 -9.95 -19.12 -1.40
N SER A 202 -10.02 -18.50 -2.59
CA SER A 202 -8.93 -17.65 -3.10
C SER A 202 -8.72 -16.41 -2.25
N ILE A 203 -9.80 -15.77 -1.78
CA ILE A 203 -9.71 -14.61 -0.89
C ILE A 203 -9.10 -15.00 0.47
N LEU A 204 -9.54 -16.15 1.03
CA LEU A 204 -8.98 -16.69 2.27
C LEU A 204 -7.50 -17.04 2.12
N PHE A 205 -7.13 -17.64 0.99
CA PHE A 205 -5.74 -17.93 0.65
C PHE A 205 -4.90 -16.65 0.62
N GLY A 206 -5.35 -15.61 -0.10
CA GLY A 206 -4.65 -14.34 -0.20
C GLY A 206 -4.44 -13.65 1.17
N GLY A 207 -5.49 -13.57 1.99
CA GLY A 207 -5.37 -13.03 3.35
C GLY A 207 -4.46 -13.86 4.26
N SER A 208 -4.49 -15.21 4.14
CA SER A 208 -3.61 -16.10 4.90
C SER A 208 -2.15 -15.95 4.46
N MET A 209 -1.89 -15.84 3.15
CA MET A 209 -0.54 -15.58 2.63
C MET A 209 0.00 -14.24 3.09
N THR A 210 -0.84 -13.20 3.15
CA THR A 210 -0.45 -11.91 3.75
C THR A 210 0.00 -12.07 5.21
N LEU A 211 -0.72 -12.83 6.02
CA LEU A 211 -0.32 -13.13 7.41
C LEU A 211 0.98 -13.93 7.50
N LEU A 212 1.19 -14.89 6.61
CA LEU A 212 2.45 -15.63 6.51
C LEU A 212 3.62 -14.70 6.15
N VAL A 213 3.44 -13.79 5.19
CA VAL A 213 4.44 -12.77 4.83
C VAL A 213 4.82 -11.93 6.04
N VAL A 214 3.84 -11.48 6.83
CA VAL A 214 4.10 -10.75 8.08
C VAL A 214 4.88 -11.62 9.08
N GLY A 215 4.51 -12.89 9.24
CA GLY A 215 5.22 -13.84 10.10
C GLY A 215 6.68 -14.02 9.67
N PHE A 216 6.94 -14.19 8.38
CA PHE A 216 8.30 -14.26 7.84
C PHE A 216 9.07 -12.96 8.04
N ALA A 217 8.45 -11.80 7.76
CA ALA A 217 9.07 -10.50 7.98
C ALA A 217 9.42 -10.27 9.45
N TRP A 218 8.56 -10.75 10.37
CA TRP A 218 8.83 -10.67 11.82
C TRP A 218 10.09 -11.47 12.22
N LEU A 219 10.33 -12.60 11.58
CA LEU A 219 11.49 -13.47 11.85
C LEU A 219 12.75 -12.98 11.12
N LEU A 220 12.63 -12.58 9.85
CA LEU A 220 13.77 -12.31 8.97
C LEU A 220 14.21 -10.85 8.99
N ALA A 221 13.37 -9.91 9.43
CA ALA A 221 13.66 -8.48 9.44
C ALA A 221 13.67 -7.88 10.88
N PRO A 222 14.57 -8.33 11.79
CA PRO A 222 14.61 -7.81 13.15
C PRO A 222 14.90 -6.30 13.21
N GLN A 223 15.66 -5.77 12.25
CA GLN A 223 15.93 -4.34 12.15
C GLN A 223 14.66 -3.51 11.90
N LEU A 224 13.74 -4.00 11.06
CA LEU A 224 12.46 -3.36 10.84
C LEU A 224 11.61 -3.38 12.12
N ARG A 225 11.61 -4.49 12.86
CA ARG A 225 10.83 -4.62 14.11
C ARG A 225 11.23 -3.63 15.20
N VAL A 226 12.51 -3.32 15.31
CA VAL A 226 13.07 -2.42 16.34
C VAL A 226 13.11 -0.96 15.89
N LEU A 227 12.72 -0.69 14.64
CA LEU A 227 12.83 0.63 14.03
C LEU A 227 12.03 1.69 14.77
N HIS A 228 12.72 2.80 15.12
CA HIS A 228 12.13 4.02 15.65
C HIS A 228 12.40 5.16 14.67
N MET A 229 11.40 5.96 14.34
CA MET A 229 11.56 7.10 13.41
C MET A 229 12.61 8.11 13.92
N ARG A 230 12.74 8.26 15.24
CA ARG A 230 13.73 9.15 15.86
C ARG A 230 15.18 8.74 15.56
N ASP A 231 15.44 7.46 15.42
CA ASP A 231 16.80 6.98 15.14
C ASP A 231 17.18 7.28 13.69
N LEU A 232 16.22 7.26 12.76
CA LEU A 232 16.45 7.66 11.38
C LEU A 232 16.75 9.16 11.25
N HIS A 233 16.04 10.02 11.99
CA HIS A 233 16.32 11.47 12.00
C HIS A 233 17.73 11.79 12.51
N ARG A 234 18.23 11.07 13.53
CA ARG A 234 19.57 11.29 14.08
C ARG A 234 20.69 10.80 13.17
N ALA A 235 20.43 9.86 12.28
CA ALA A 235 21.42 9.36 11.33
C ALA A 235 21.65 10.31 10.14
N ILE A 236 20.78 11.32 9.96
CA ILE A 236 20.79 12.25 8.82
C ILE A 236 21.24 13.66 9.26
N SER A 237 21.15 14.00 10.56
CA SER A 237 21.67 15.23 11.15
C SER A 237 23.16 15.12 11.49
#